data_6cbf75fcf19ad7ed9c58504c4da2c0e2
#
_entry.id   6cbf75fcf19ad7ed9c58504c4da2c0e2
#
_cell.length_a   1.000
_cell.length_b   1.000
_cell.length_c   1.000
_cell.angle_alpha   90.00
_cell.angle_beta   90.00
_cell.angle_gamma   90.00
#
_symmetry.space_group_name_H-M   'P 1'
#
loop_
_entity.id
_entity.type
_entity.pdbx_description
1 polymer ?
#
loop_
_entity_poly.entity_id
_entity_poly.type
_entity_poly.pdbx_seq_one_letter_code
_entity_poly.pdbx_strand_id
1 'polypeptide(L)'
;MRIHRMRLEGLGPYAQAQDVDFDRLNAAGLFLLDGPTGAGKSTVLAALCFALYGTVPGGRSAESLVTTLREPGAVIPEVQVEFTVQGRRFEVVRSPKHERPRRRRSAAGGATVTTQATVSLRERVAGEWTAPLTRADEVGQQIAAVLHLDAEQFMQVVLLPQGQFAQFLTAKSDERRVLLRRLFGTQRFDGVEEHLRVETARLDTAVAVDADVARTARAQLAEAL
;
A
#
# COMPACT_ATOMS: atom_id res chain seq x y z
N MET A 1 10.84 -2.52 -6.25
CA MET A 1 9.86 -2.04 -7.23
C MET A 1 10.44 -0.88 -8.01
N ARG A 2 10.25 -0.85 -9.32
CA ARG A 2 10.61 0.26 -10.22
C ARG A 2 9.37 0.66 -11.03
N ILE A 3 8.97 1.92 -10.96
CA ILE A 3 7.91 2.48 -11.80
C ILE A 3 8.57 2.97 -13.09
N HIS A 4 7.97 2.64 -14.24
CA HIS A 4 8.48 3.03 -15.55
C HIS A 4 7.70 4.22 -16.12
N ARG A 5 6.40 4.08 -16.17
CA ARG A 5 5.51 5.08 -16.74
C ARG A 5 4.21 5.17 -15.94
N MET A 6 3.67 6.37 -15.88
CA MET A 6 2.35 6.62 -15.35
C MET A 6 1.60 7.55 -16.30
N ARG A 7 0.39 7.18 -16.67
CA ARG A 7 -0.56 8.04 -17.38
C ARG A 7 -1.76 8.28 -16.50
N LEU A 8 -2.19 9.52 -16.41
CA LEU A 8 -3.36 9.91 -15.63
C LEU A 8 -4.19 10.90 -16.42
N GLU A 9 -5.52 10.77 -16.34
CA GLU A 9 -6.49 11.62 -17.02
C GLU A 9 -7.74 11.75 -16.17
N GLY A 10 -8.37 12.92 -16.17
CA GLY A 10 -9.61 13.14 -15.43
C GLY A 10 -9.47 13.06 -13.90
N LEU A 11 -8.25 13.24 -13.34
CA LEU A 11 -7.95 13.11 -11.92
C LEU A 11 -7.37 14.40 -11.35
N GLY A 12 -8.00 14.98 -10.33
CA GLY A 12 -7.58 16.23 -9.69
C GLY A 12 -7.46 17.37 -10.71
N PRO A 13 -6.30 18.06 -10.79
CA PRO A 13 -6.07 19.12 -11.75
C PRO A 13 -5.76 18.60 -13.18
N TYR A 14 -5.61 17.30 -13.35
CA TYR A 14 -5.25 16.68 -14.63
C TYR A 14 -6.51 16.35 -15.44
N ALA A 15 -7.15 17.40 -15.96
CA ALA A 15 -8.36 17.28 -16.80
C ALA A 15 -8.10 16.68 -18.18
N GLN A 16 -6.84 16.66 -18.63
CA GLN A 16 -6.37 16.03 -19.86
C GLN A 16 -5.32 14.97 -19.50
N ALA A 17 -5.08 14.05 -20.44
CA ALA A 17 -4.07 13.02 -20.28
C ALA A 17 -2.68 13.63 -20.03
N GLN A 18 -2.02 13.15 -18.98
CA GLN A 18 -0.65 13.47 -18.66
C GLN A 18 0.15 12.17 -18.56
N ASP A 19 1.28 12.15 -19.24
CA ASP A 19 2.22 11.04 -19.24
C ASP A 19 3.46 11.43 -18.41
N VAL A 20 3.81 10.61 -17.42
CA VAL A 20 5.02 10.76 -16.62
C VAL A 20 5.95 9.59 -16.92
N ASP A 21 7.11 9.91 -17.49
CA ASP A 21 8.17 8.94 -17.78
C ASP A 21 9.14 8.87 -16.59
N PHE A 22 8.92 7.91 -15.70
CA PHE A 22 9.76 7.70 -14.53
C PHE A 22 11.15 7.13 -14.87
N ASP A 23 11.31 6.46 -16.02
CA ASP A 23 12.62 5.96 -16.42
C ASP A 23 13.57 7.12 -16.72
N ARG A 24 13.07 8.19 -17.34
CA ARG A 24 13.84 9.42 -17.55
C ARG A 24 14.15 10.15 -16.23
N LEU A 25 13.17 10.23 -15.34
CA LEU A 25 13.34 10.87 -14.02
C LEU A 25 14.35 10.09 -13.15
N ASN A 26 14.25 8.78 -13.15
CA ASN A 26 15.13 7.91 -12.37
C ASN A 26 16.56 7.82 -12.90
N ALA A 27 16.83 8.26 -14.14
CA ALA A 27 18.18 8.27 -14.70
C ALA A 27 19.15 9.15 -13.89
N ALA A 28 18.63 10.20 -13.22
CA ALA A 28 19.40 11.06 -12.32
C ALA A 28 19.49 10.54 -10.87
N GLY A 29 18.81 9.44 -10.54
CA GLY A 29 18.76 8.84 -9.21
C GLY A 29 17.83 9.55 -8.22
N LEU A 30 17.75 10.86 -8.27
CA LEU A 30 16.86 11.69 -7.44
C LEU A 30 16.20 12.75 -8.32
N PHE A 31 14.91 12.98 -8.11
CA PHE A 31 14.16 14.04 -8.79
C PHE A 31 13.25 14.79 -7.82
N LEU A 32 12.93 16.02 -8.15
CA LEU A 32 12.04 16.90 -7.39
C LEU A 32 10.76 17.14 -8.20
N LEU A 33 9.60 16.90 -7.59
CA LEU A 33 8.31 17.29 -8.12
C LEU A 33 7.93 18.65 -7.54
N ASP A 34 8.21 19.72 -8.27
CA ASP A 34 7.96 21.10 -7.86
C ASP A 34 6.74 21.70 -8.56
N GLY A 35 6.22 22.78 -8.00
CA GLY A 35 5.09 23.53 -8.54
C GLY A 35 4.25 24.21 -7.45
N PRO A 36 3.34 25.13 -7.81
CA PRO A 36 2.48 25.83 -6.88
C PRO A 36 1.50 24.90 -6.15
N THR A 37 0.90 25.41 -5.08
CA THR A 37 -0.17 24.70 -4.38
C THR A 37 -1.35 24.45 -5.35
N GLY A 38 -1.91 23.23 -5.34
CA GLY A 38 -2.96 22.85 -6.29
C GLY A 38 -2.49 22.32 -7.64
N ALA A 39 -1.19 22.39 -7.97
CA ALA A 39 -0.65 21.88 -9.24
C ALA A 39 -0.77 20.36 -9.45
N GLY A 40 -1.20 19.61 -8.43
CA GLY A 40 -1.41 18.16 -8.56
C GLY A 40 -0.27 17.28 -8.06
N LYS A 41 0.76 17.82 -7.43
CA LYS A 41 1.88 17.03 -6.87
C LYS A 41 1.42 15.86 -6.02
N SER A 42 0.54 16.13 -5.06
CA SER A 42 -0.04 15.08 -4.20
C SER A 42 -1.03 14.18 -4.95
N THR A 43 -1.64 14.67 -6.03
CA THR A 43 -2.55 13.87 -6.87
C THR A 43 -1.78 12.78 -7.61
N VAL A 44 -0.55 13.02 -8.07
CA VAL A 44 0.30 11.99 -8.70
C VAL A 44 0.54 10.84 -7.71
N LEU A 45 0.92 11.16 -6.47
CA LEU A 45 1.17 10.15 -5.43
C LEU A 45 -0.12 9.42 -5.02
N ALA A 46 -1.23 10.15 -4.90
CA ALA A 46 -2.53 9.56 -4.58
C ALA A 46 -3.04 8.65 -5.72
N ALA A 47 -2.84 9.06 -6.97
CA ALA A 47 -3.22 8.27 -8.14
C ALA A 47 -2.34 7.01 -8.26
N LEU A 48 -1.05 7.06 -7.91
CA LEU A 48 -0.18 5.89 -7.84
C LEU A 48 -0.70 4.87 -6.80
N CYS A 49 -1.04 5.34 -5.60
CA CYS A 49 -1.62 4.50 -4.56
C CYS A 49 -2.95 3.89 -5.01
N PHE A 50 -3.82 4.71 -5.61
CA PHE A 50 -5.09 4.26 -6.16
C PHE A 50 -4.91 3.23 -7.28
N ALA A 51 -3.97 3.42 -8.20
CA ALA A 51 -3.69 2.46 -9.26
C ALA A 51 -3.35 1.08 -8.70
N LEU A 52 -2.46 1.02 -7.71
CA LEU A 52 -2.00 -0.23 -7.10
C LEU A 52 -3.09 -0.86 -6.21
N TYR A 53 -3.64 -0.10 -5.27
CA TYR A 53 -4.46 -0.66 -4.20
C TYR A 53 -5.95 -0.32 -4.27
N GLY A 54 -6.36 0.59 -5.15
CA GLY A 54 -7.75 1.06 -5.21
C GLY A 54 -8.16 2.00 -4.09
N THR A 55 -7.22 2.43 -3.25
CA THR A 55 -7.41 3.33 -2.12
C THR A 55 -6.57 4.60 -2.27
N VAL A 56 -6.93 5.65 -1.52
CA VAL A 56 -6.27 6.96 -1.57
C VAL A 56 -5.69 7.29 -0.19
N PRO A 57 -4.51 7.91 -0.10
CA PRO A 57 -3.95 8.32 1.17
C PRO A 57 -4.88 9.26 1.95
N GLY A 58 -4.89 9.12 3.29
CA GLY A 58 -5.65 9.99 4.19
C GLY A 58 -7.13 9.61 4.34
N GLY A 59 -7.53 8.37 4.03
CA GLY A 59 -8.89 7.86 4.25
C GLY A 59 -9.95 8.49 3.35
N ARG A 60 -9.54 9.20 2.31
CA ARG A 60 -10.46 9.80 1.32
C ARG A 60 -11.02 8.74 0.40
N SER A 61 -12.22 8.97 -0.14
CA SER A 61 -12.78 8.07 -1.15
C SER A 61 -12.05 8.22 -2.50
N ALA A 62 -12.02 7.16 -3.30
CA ALA A 62 -11.40 7.17 -4.61
C ALA A 62 -12.10 8.14 -5.58
N GLU A 63 -13.40 8.38 -5.39
CA GLU A 63 -14.18 9.34 -6.14
C GLU A 63 -13.68 10.78 -5.93
N SER A 64 -13.05 11.08 -4.80
CA SER A 64 -12.45 12.39 -4.53
C SER A 64 -11.27 12.73 -5.45
N LEU A 65 -10.74 11.74 -6.17
CA LEU A 65 -9.73 11.96 -7.20
C LEU A 65 -10.33 12.49 -8.52
N VAL A 66 -11.61 12.25 -8.77
CA VAL A 66 -12.24 12.65 -10.05
C VAL A 66 -12.15 14.16 -10.20
N THR A 67 -11.72 14.60 -11.37
CA THR A 67 -11.61 16.04 -11.65
C THR A 67 -12.96 16.74 -11.63
N THR A 68 -12.98 17.93 -11.07
CA THR A 68 -14.14 18.85 -11.12
C THR A 68 -13.96 19.98 -12.16
N LEU A 69 -12.84 19.97 -12.87
CA LEU A 69 -12.48 20.99 -13.88
C LEU A 69 -13.15 20.76 -15.24
N ARG A 70 -13.87 19.67 -15.40
CA ARG A 70 -14.60 19.30 -16.61
C ARG A 70 -16.01 18.86 -16.27
N GLU A 71 -16.91 19.00 -17.26
CA GLU A 71 -18.25 18.43 -17.19
C GLU A 71 -18.19 16.92 -16.94
N PRO A 72 -19.08 16.35 -16.11
CA PRO A 72 -19.14 14.93 -15.86
C PRO A 72 -19.18 14.10 -17.14
N GLY A 73 -18.23 13.19 -17.32
CA GLY A 73 -18.12 12.31 -18.48
C GLY A 73 -17.53 12.95 -19.73
N ALA A 74 -17.01 14.18 -19.67
CA ALA A 74 -16.22 14.76 -20.74
C ALA A 74 -14.90 14.02 -20.96
N VAL A 75 -14.38 13.42 -19.87
CA VAL A 75 -13.22 12.52 -19.85
C VAL A 75 -13.51 11.32 -18.97
N ILE A 76 -12.89 10.18 -19.23
CA ILE A 76 -12.93 9.02 -18.34
C ILE A 76 -11.80 9.19 -17.33
N PRO A 77 -12.11 9.31 -16.03
CA PRO A 77 -11.05 9.40 -15.02
C PRO A 77 -10.32 8.06 -14.92
N GLU A 78 -9.03 8.06 -15.22
CA GLU A 78 -8.24 6.84 -15.30
C GLU A 78 -6.80 7.10 -14.89
N VAL A 79 -6.19 6.12 -14.25
CA VAL A 79 -4.76 6.04 -14.03
C VAL A 79 -4.24 4.71 -14.54
N GLN A 80 -3.15 4.76 -15.29
CA GLN A 80 -2.39 3.62 -15.78
C GLN A 80 -0.97 3.71 -15.23
N VAL A 81 -0.46 2.61 -14.67
CA VAL A 81 0.91 2.52 -14.14
C VAL A 81 1.58 1.27 -14.66
N GLU A 82 2.76 1.46 -15.24
CA GLU A 82 3.65 0.38 -15.64
C GLU A 82 4.82 0.29 -14.68
N PHE A 83 5.07 -0.91 -14.13
CA PHE A 83 6.08 -1.11 -13.10
C PHE A 83 6.72 -2.51 -13.18
N THR A 84 7.94 -2.63 -12.63
CA THR A 84 8.66 -3.90 -12.49
C THR A 84 8.91 -4.23 -11.03
N VAL A 85 8.64 -5.47 -10.65
CA VAL A 85 8.98 -6.03 -9.32
C VAL A 85 9.59 -7.41 -9.51
N GLN A 86 10.73 -7.67 -8.88
CA GLN A 86 11.43 -8.96 -8.95
C GLN A 86 11.66 -9.46 -10.39
N GLY A 87 11.97 -8.54 -11.31
CA GLY A 87 12.17 -8.85 -12.74
C GLY A 87 10.91 -9.05 -13.56
N ARG A 88 9.73 -9.07 -12.95
CA ARG A 88 8.43 -9.21 -13.61
C ARG A 88 7.84 -7.83 -13.91
N ARG A 89 7.35 -7.62 -15.11
CA ARG A 89 6.80 -6.33 -15.58
C ARG A 89 5.27 -6.38 -15.64
N PHE A 90 4.62 -5.40 -15.05
CA PHE A 90 3.17 -5.31 -14.90
C PHE A 90 2.67 -3.97 -15.42
N GLU A 91 1.42 -3.97 -15.87
CA GLU A 91 0.63 -2.79 -16.12
C GLU A 91 -0.69 -2.90 -15.38
N VAL A 92 -1.01 -1.89 -14.59
CA VAL A 92 -2.30 -1.75 -13.94
C VAL A 92 -3.01 -0.51 -14.46
N VAL A 93 -4.29 -0.65 -14.82
CA VAL A 93 -5.16 0.45 -15.21
C VAL A 93 -6.36 0.45 -14.26
N ARG A 94 -6.70 1.61 -13.73
CA ARG A 94 -7.81 1.74 -12.79
C ARG A 94 -8.59 3.03 -13.01
N SER A 95 -9.93 2.91 -13.00
CA SER A 95 -10.85 4.03 -13.05
C SER A 95 -11.69 4.06 -11.77
N PRO A 96 -11.82 5.20 -11.07
CA PRO A 96 -12.72 5.31 -9.93
C PRO A 96 -14.18 5.33 -10.39
N LYS A 97 -15.09 5.12 -9.46
CA LYS A 97 -16.50 5.35 -9.71
C LYS A 97 -16.71 6.82 -10.05
N HIS A 98 -17.45 7.10 -11.14
CA HIS A 98 -17.66 8.44 -11.65
C HIS A 98 -19.00 8.58 -12.37
N GLU A 99 -19.44 9.80 -12.62
CA GLU A 99 -20.62 10.10 -13.40
C GLU A 99 -20.28 10.36 -14.87
N ARG A 100 -21.15 9.93 -15.77
CA ARG A 100 -21.10 10.26 -17.19
C ARG A 100 -22.47 10.64 -17.73
N PRO A 101 -22.57 11.45 -18.80
CA PRO A 101 -23.85 11.76 -19.45
C PRO A 101 -24.54 10.49 -19.95
N ARG A 102 -25.87 10.49 -19.85
CA ARG A 102 -26.69 9.44 -20.49
C ARG A 102 -26.67 9.60 -22.00
N ARG A 103 -26.42 8.51 -22.72
CA ARG A 103 -26.48 8.48 -24.20
C ARG A 103 -27.89 8.68 -24.76
N ARG A 104 -28.95 8.34 -23.99
CA ARG A 104 -30.34 8.55 -24.38
C ARG A 104 -31.06 9.26 -23.21
N ARG A 105 -31.84 10.30 -23.53
CA ARG A 105 -32.76 10.92 -22.57
C ARG A 105 -33.79 9.87 -22.17
N SER A 106 -33.87 9.53 -20.90
CA SER A 106 -34.96 8.74 -20.33
C SER A 106 -36.05 9.71 -19.88
N ALA A 107 -37.32 9.32 -20.05
CA ALA A 107 -38.47 10.05 -19.53
C ALA A 107 -38.44 10.23 -18.00
N ALA A 108 -37.60 9.48 -17.29
CA ALA A 108 -37.42 9.54 -15.83
C ALA A 108 -36.34 10.54 -15.35
N GLY A 109 -35.88 11.46 -16.20
CA GLY A 109 -35.32 12.74 -15.77
C GLY A 109 -33.96 12.78 -15.08
N GLY A 110 -32.98 11.94 -15.44
CA GLY A 110 -31.60 12.11 -14.97
C GLY A 110 -30.62 12.37 -16.13
N ALA A 111 -29.83 13.46 -16.05
CA ALA A 111 -28.87 13.83 -17.08
C ALA A 111 -27.61 12.93 -17.07
N THR A 112 -27.26 12.32 -15.94
CA THR A 112 -26.05 11.51 -15.72
C THR A 112 -26.38 10.07 -15.32
N VAL A 113 -25.42 9.20 -15.48
CA VAL A 113 -25.42 7.82 -15.00
C VAL A 113 -24.10 7.51 -14.34
N THR A 114 -24.15 6.82 -13.22
CA THR A 114 -22.96 6.36 -12.49
C THR A 114 -22.30 5.20 -13.25
N THR A 115 -21.02 5.35 -13.55
CA THR A 115 -20.13 4.27 -14.02
C THR A 115 -19.40 3.69 -12.81
N GLN A 116 -19.43 2.38 -12.65
CA GLN A 116 -18.74 1.70 -11.55
C GLN A 116 -17.22 1.75 -11.74
N ALA A 117 -16.50 1.64 -10.62
CA ALA A 117 -15.05 1.52 -10.65
C ALA A 117 -14.61 0.29 -11.45
N THR A 118 -13.53 0.43 -12.20
CA THR A 118 -12.93 -0.66 -12.98
C THR A 118 -11.46 -0.80 -12.68
N VAL A 119 -10.94 -2.01 -12.88
CA VAL A 119 -9.52 -2.30 -12.79
C VAL A 119 -9.13 -3.33 -13.83
N SER A 120 -7.91 -3.23 -14.36
CA SER A 120 -7.27 -4.29 -15.11
C SER A 120 -5.79 -4.38 -14.73
N LEU A 121 -5.27 -5.60 -14.62
CA LEU A 121 -3.87 -5.89 -14.37
C LEU A 121 -3.40 -6.89 -15.42
N ARG A 122 -2.27 -6.63 -16.06
CA ARG A 122 -1.62 -7.56 -16.96
C ARG A 122 -0.13 -7.63 -16.70
N GLU A 123 0.44 -8.78 -16.97
CA GLU A 123 1.88 -9.04 -16.85
C GLU A 123 2.50 -9.15 -18.24
N ARG A 124 3.75 -8.74 -18.39
CA ARG A 124 4.49 -8.92 -19.61
C ARG A 124 5.35 -10.18 -19.52
N VAL A 125 5.01 -11.20 -20.31
CA VAL A 125 5.70 -12.49 -20.35
C VAL A 125 6.25 -12.71 -21.78
N ALA A 126 7.53 -13.03 -21.88
CA ALA A 126 8.22 -13.22 -23.16
C ALA A 126 8.06 -12.04 -24.15
N GLY A 127 7.92 -10.81 -23.65
CA GLY A 127 7.76 -9.62 -24.45
C GLY A 127 6.32 -9.22 -24.77
N GLU A 128 5.34 -10.10 -24.52
CA GLU A 128 3.92 -9.90 -24.80
C GLU A 128 3.11 -9.69 -23.53
N TRP A 129 2.06 -8.88 -23.61
CA TRP A 129 1.13 -8.67 -22.50
C TRP A 129 0.14 -9.84 -22.38
N THR A 130 -0.01 -10.38 -21.20
CA THR A 130 -1.03 -11.41 -20.90
C THR A 130 -2.46 -10.86 -21.01
N ALA A 131 -3.45 -11.75 -21.03
CA ALA A 131 -4.83 -11.37 -20.86
C ALA A 131 -5.03 -10.65 -19.52
N PRO A 132 -5.82 -9.56 -19.49
CA PRO A 132 -6.00 -8.77 -18.27
C PRO A 132 -6.83 -9.51 -17.21
N LEU A 133 -6.39 -9.46 -15.96
CA LEU A 133 -7.24 -9.70 -14.80
C LEU A 133 -8.09 -8.46 -14.56
N THR A 134 -9.40 -8.63 -14.42
CA THR A 134 -10.35 -7.50 -14.29
C THR A 134 -11.17 -7.54 -13.01
N ARG A 135 -11.07 -8.57 -12.21
CA ARG A 135 -11.72 -8.67 -10.90
C ARG A 135 -10.90 -7.95 -9.84
N ALA A 136 -11.53 -7.04 -9.11
CA ALA A 136 -10.84 -6.17 -8.15
C ALA A 136 -10.18 -6.97 -7.00
N ASP A 137 -10.83 -8.05 -6.54
CA ASP A 137 -10.32 -8.96 -5.53
C ASP A 137 -9.05 -9.71 -6.00
N GLU A 138 -9.08 -10.27 -7.21
CA GLU A 138 -7.95 -10.99 -7.81
C GLU A 138 -6.76 -10.05 -8.07
N VAL A 139 -7.04 -8.86 -8.61
CA VAL A 139 -6.00 -7.83 -8.83
C VAL A 139 -5.38 -7.39 -7.51
N GLY A 140 -6.19 -7.17 -6.46
CA GLY A 140 -5.71 -6.81 -5.14
C GLY A 140 -4.80 -7.87 -4.53
N GLN A 141 -5.20 -9.14 -4.60
CA GLN A 141 -4.38 -10.27 -4.14
C GLN A 141 -3.07 -10.39 -4.92
N GLN A 142 -3.12 -10.26 -6.24
CA GLN A 142 -1.93 -10.35 -7.09
C GLN A 142 -0.94 -9.21 -6.79
N ILE A 143 -1.42 -7.98 -6.64
CA ILE A 143 -0.56 -6.83 -6.29
C ILE A 143 0.05 -7.00 -4.90
N ALA A 144 -0.73 -7.42 -3.90
CA ALA A 144 -0.22 -7.68 -2.55
C ALA A 144 0.84 -8.81 -2.55
N ALA A 145 0.60 -9.88 -3.31
CA ALA A 145 1.54 -11.01 -3.45
C ALA A 145 2.85 -10.59 -4.13
N VAL A 146 2.79 -9.70 -5.14
CA VAL A 146 3.97 -9.25 -5.88
C VAL A 146 4.76 -8.17 -5.11
N LEU A 147 4.08 -7.23 -4.47
CA LEU A 147 4.71 -6.13 -3.73
C LEU A 147 5.14 -6.52 -2.32
N HIS A 148 4.53 -7.56 -1.73
CA HIS A 148 4.67 -7.95 -0.32
C HIS A 148 4.37 -6.82 0.68
N LEU A 149 3.58 -5.83 0.25
CA LEU A 149 3.14 -4.69 1.03
C LEU A 149 1.63 -4.54 0.85
N ASP A 150 0.91 -4.30 1.92
CA ASP A 150 -0.47 -3.84 1.85
C ASP A 150 -0.54 -2.32 1.57
N ALA A 151 -1.75 -1.80 1.37
CA ALA A 151 -1.94 -0.39 1.03
C ALA A 151 -1.43 0.56 2.13
N GLU A 152 -1.63 0.21 3.41
CA GLU A 152 -1.21 1.02 4.54
C GLU A 152 0.32 1.05 4.64
N GLN A 153 0.94 -0.12 4.54
CA GLN A 153 2.40 -0.26 4.52
C GLN A 153 3.03 0.51 3.36
N PHE A 154 2.45 0.39 2.16
CA PHE A 154 2.93 1.12 0.98
C PHE A 154 2.86 2.63 1.18
N MET A 155 1.76 3.14 1.72
CA MET A 155 1.61 4.56 2.02
C MET A 155 2.62 5.03 3.07
N GLN A 156 2.90 4.23 4.09
CA GLN A 156 3.82 4.59 5.18
C GLN A 156 5.29 4.48 4.78
N VAL A 157 5.65 3.53 3.91
CA VAL A 157 7.06 3.24 3.55
C VAL A 157 7.49 3.95 2.28
N VAL A 158 6.61 3.93 1.26
CA VAL A 158 6.97 4.36 -0.10
C VAL A 158 6.54 5.80 -0.36
N LEU A 159 5.32 6.17 0.03
CA LEU A 159 4.80 7.51 -0.26
C LEU A 159 5.16 8.55 0.82
N LEU A 160 5.43 8.12 2.05
CA LEU A 160 5.80 8.97 3.19
C LEU A 160 4.96 10.26 3.23
N PRO A 161 3.67 10.21 3.58
CA PRO A 161 2.80 11.38 3.56
C PRO A 161 3.39 12.53 4.36
N GLN A 162 3.13 13.75 3.91
CA GLN A 162 3.64 14.98 4.52
C GLN A 162 3.39 15.01 6.04
N GLY A 163 4.44 15.22 6.82
CA GLY A 163 4.40 15.26 8.29
C GLY A 163 4.70 13.94 9.00
N GLN A 164 4.42 12.78 8.41
CA GLN A 164 4.67 11.49 9.07
C GLN A 164 6.16 11.16 9.19
N PHE A 165 6.96 11.55 8.19
CA PHE A 165 8.41 11.38 8.26
C PHE A 165 9.06 12.25 9.35
N ALA A 166 8.57 13.47 9.52
CA ALA A 166 9.03 14.35 10.60
C ALA A 166 8.68 13.75 11.98
N GLN A 167 7.46 13.20 12.15
CA GLN A 167 7.08 12.49 13.37
C GLN A 167 7.99 11.29 13.64
N PHE A 168 8.32 10.49 12.62
CA PHE A 168 9.24 9.37 12.76
C PHE A 168 10.63 9.79 13.22
N LEU A 169 11.18 10.86 12.65
CA LEU A 169 12.52 11.37 13.01
C LEU A 169 12.56 11.94 14.42
N THR A 170 11.48 12.59 14.86
CA THR A 170 11.40 13.23 16.20
C THR A 170 10.83 12.32 17.28
N ALA A 171 10.26 11.16 16.91
CA ALA A 171 9.67 10.20 17.83
C ALA A 171 10.72 9.63 18.81
N LYS A 172 10.29 9.37 20.04
CA LYS A 172 11.10 8.65 21.04
C LYS A 172 11.33 7.20 20.59
N SER A 173 12.34 6.54 21.14
CA SER A 173 12.75 5.19 20.72
C SER A 173 11.59 4.18 20.78
N ASP A 174 10.73 4.24 21.79
CA ASP A 174 9.60 3.32 21.93
C ASP A 174 8.50 3.59 20.88
N GLU A 175 8.18 4.84 20.63
CA GLU A 175 7.23 5.25 19.59
C GLU A 175 7.76 4.86 18.20
N ARG A 176 9.05 5.08 17.95
CA ARG A 176 9.73 4.68 16.71
C ARG A 176 9.69 3.17 16.52
N ARG A 177 9.89 2.39 17.60
CA ARG A 177 9.78 0.92 17.55
C ARG A 177 8.37 0.46 17.18
N VAL A 178 7.33 1.08 17.72
CA VAL A 178 5.93 0.77 17.37
C VAL A 178 5.65 1.08 15.90
N LEU A 179 6.12 2.24 15.40
CA LEU A 179 6.00 2.61 13.99
C LEU A 179 6.75 1.64 13.07
N LEU A 180 7.98 1.23 13.43
CA LEU A 180 8.76 0.25 12.68
C LEU A 180 8.11 -1.13 12.68
N ARG A 181 7.58 -1.59 13.82
CA ARG A 181 6.83 -2.85 13.91
C ARG A 181 5.62 -2.86 12.97
N ARG A 182 4.86 -1.76 12.95
CA ARG A 182 3.73 -1.59 12.03
C ARG A 182 4.19 -1.56 10.58
N LEU A 183 5.24 -0.82 10.28
CA LEU A 183 5.83 -0.64 8.96
C LEU A 183 6.32 -1.97 8.35
N PHE A 184 7.01 -2.79 9.14
CA PHE A 184 7.55 -4.07 8.69
C PHE A 184 6.62 -5.26 8.91
N GLY A 185 5.40 -5.04 9.41
CA GLY A 185 4.42 -6.09 9.66
C GLY A 185 4.90 -7.14 10.66
N THR A 186 5.80 -6.75 11.59
CA THR A 186 6.40 -7.70 12.53
C THR A 186 5.47 -8.05 13.68
N GLN A 187 4.30 -7.42 13.81
CA GLN A 187 3.27 -7.75 14.81
C GLN A 187 2.85 -9.23 14.76
N ARG A 188 2.92 -9.86 13.59
CA ARG A 188 2.65 -11.30 13.43
C ARG A 188 3.57 -12.20 14.26
N PHE A 189 4.72 -11.68 14.70
CA PHE A 189 5.67 -12.40 15.53
C PHE A 189 5.48 -12.13 17.04
N ASP A 190 4.65 -11.14 17.42
CA ASP A 190 4.42 -10.78 18.82
C ASP A 190 3.83 -11.95 19.61
N GLY A 191 2.95 -12.75 19.00
CA GLY A 191 2.40 -13.96 19.60
C GLY A 191 3.46 -15.06 19.83
N VAL A 192 4.44 -15.18 18.95
CA VAL A 192 5.56 -16.12 19.09
C VAL A 192 6.51 -15.66 20.20
N GLU A 193 6.84 -14.36 20.22
CA GLU A 193 7.69 -13.76 21.26
C GLU A 193 7.07 -13.97 22.65
N GLU A 194 5.77 -13.69 22.80
CA GLU A 194 5.06 -13.86 24.07
C GLU A 194 4.98 -15.33 24.48
N HIS A 195 4.68 -16.23 23.54
CA HIS A 195 4.67 -17.67 23.82
C HIS A 195 6.04 -18.16 24.32
N LEU A 196 7.12 -17.78 23.65
CA LEU A 196 8.48 -18.14 24.06
C LEU A 196 8.83 -17.56 25.44
N ARG A 197 8.42 -16.32 25.70
CA ARG A 197 8.64 -15.67 27.00
C ARG A 197 7.93 -16.41 28.14
N VAL A 198 6.68 -16.79 27.94
CA VAL A 198 5.88 -17.54 28.92
C VAL A 198 6.48 -18.93 29.14
N GLU A 199 6.85 -19.62 28.09
CA GLU A 199 7.42 -20.98 28.18
C GLU A 199 8.80 -20.96 28.83
N THR A 200 9.65 -19.98 28.55
CA THR A 200 10.93 -19.79 29.24
C THR A 200 10.71 -19.59 30.75
N ALA A 201 9.81 -18.70 31.14
CA ALA A 201 9.51 -18.46 32.56
C ALA A 201 8.98 -19.73 33.26
N ARG A 202 8.16 -20.52 32.57
CA ARG A 202 7.66 -21.81 33.08
C ARG A 202 8.81 -22.80 33.30
N LEU A 203 9.71 -22.94 32.36
CA LEU A 203 10.86 -23.83 32.41
C LEU A 203 11.84 -23.37 33.50
N ASP A 204 12.13 -22.11 33.62
CA ASP A 204 12.99 -21.54 34.67
C ASP A 204 12.44 -21.85 36.07
N THR A 205 11.11 -21.73 36.22
CA THR A 205 10.46 -22.11 37.50
C THR A 205 10.61 -23.61 37.80
N ALA A 206 10.42 -24.46 36.78
CA ALA A 206 10.56 -25.91 36.96
C ALA A 206 12.01 -26.30 37.34
N VAL A 207 13.00 -25.71 36.61
CA VAL A 207 14.42 -25.93 36.93
C VAL A 207 14.79 -25.47 38.33
N ALA A 208 14.24 -24.33 38.80
CA ALA A 208 14.47 -23.83 40.14
C ALA A 208 13.93 -24.80 41.22
N VAL A 209 12.74 -25.36 41.00
CA VAL A 209 12.13 -26.36 41.89
C VAL A 209 12.98 -27.64 41.96
N ASP A 210 13.39 -28.19 40.80
CA ASP A 210 14.21 -29.39 40.72
C ASP A 210 15.58 -29.18 41.38
N ALA A 211 16.20 -28.00 41.18
CA ALA A 211 17.46 -27.64 41.81
C ALA A 211 17.32 -27.56 43.34
N ASP A 212 16.19 -27.12 43.88
CA ASP A 212 15.91 -27.04 45.30
C ASP A 212 15.71 -28.44 45.92
N VAL A 213 14.96 -29.31 45.22
CA VAL A 213 14.79 -30.71 45.59
C VAL A 213 16.15 -31.44 45.64
N ALA A 214 16.96 -31.25 44.61
CA ALA A 214 18.30 -31.86 44.56
C ALA A 214 19.23 -31.33 45.66
N ARG A 215 19.14 -30.05 46.03
CA ARG A 215 19.89 -29.45 47.11
C ARG A 215 19.48 -30.04 48.49
N THR A 216 18.19 -30.15 48.70
CA THR A 216 17.61 -30.74 49.94
C THR A 216 18.01 -32.20 50.09
N ALA A 217 17.90 -33.00 49.02
CA ALA A 217 18.30 -34.41 49.04
C ALA A 217 19.80 -34.59 49.34
N ARG A 218 20.65 -33.73 48.77
CA ARG A 218 22.10 -33.73 49.05
C ARG A 218 22.41 -33.39 50.52
N ALA A 219 21.71 -32.41 51.10
CA ALA A 219 21.87 -32.03 52.48
C ALA A 219 21.49 -33.20 53.44
N GLN A 220 20.35 -33.86 53.15
CA GLN A 220 19.89 -35.02 53.93
C GLN A 220 20.88 -36.22 53.87
N LEU A 221 21.46 -36.47 52.69
CA LEU A 221 22.50 -37.51 52.51
C LEU A 221 23.76 -37.15 53.27
N ALA A 222 24.16 -35.89 53.33
CA ALA A 222 25.36 -35.47 54.07
C ALA A 222 25.17 -35.55 55.63
N GLU A 223 23.95 -35.45 56.13
CA GLU A 223 23.63 -35.62 57.55
C GLU A 223 23.53 -37.10 57.97
N ALA A 224 23.29 -38.01 57.03
CA ALA A 224 23.13 -39.43 57.25
C ALA A 224 24.44 -40.26 57.22
N LEU A 225 25.54 -39.63 56.77
CA LEU A 225 26.89 -40.21 56.69
C LEU A 225 27.76 -39.72 57.82
#